data_1ccd35887d4a3d808ebb1cf84d8a8433
#
_entry.id   1ccd35887d4a3d808ebb1cf84d8a8433
#
_cell.length_a   1.000
_cell.length_b   1.000
_cell.length_c   1.000
_cell.angle_alpha   90.00
_cell.angle_beta   90.00
_cell.angle_gamma   90.00
#
_symmetry.space_group_name_H-M   'P 1'
#
loop_
_entity.id
_entity.type
_entity.pdbx_description
1 polymer ?
#
loop_
_entity_poly.entity_id
_entity_poly.type
_entity_poly.pdbx_seq_one_letter_code
_entity_poly.pdbx_strand_id
1 'polypeptide(L)'
;NSSDAPGNSLVDILDNDKYGIDKGDSKDFTTAIENIKDRATTITDDLDSYDWVGSEGTVLRYLKRVKTVENADGNLDIESQCMKTLIYPAESGEKKYEEYFYWDEKLFFAYIWYDETAEYYYYDDGELIRWIDANGTCHDNETDNDEYVKRGKKYWNNSLKALKGEGTKTE
;
A
#
# COMPACT_ATOMS: atom_id res chain seq x y z
N ASN A 1 17.15 -11.47 -2.20
CA ASN A 1 17.78 -10.82 -1.09
C ASN A 1 17.04 -9.60 -0.63
N SER A 2 16.98 -9.45 0.66
CA SER A 2 16.24 -8.35 1.27
C SER A 2 16.80 -6.98 0.93
N SER A 3 18.07 -6.89 0.56
CA SER A 3 18.68 -5.61 0.24
C SER A 3 18.04 -4.93 -0.96
N ASP A 4 17.40 -5.71 -1.82
CA ASP A 4 16.74 -5.18 -3.00
C ASP A 4 15.26 -5.00 -2.80
N ALA A 5 14.77 -5.21 -1.58
CA ALA A 5 13.36 -5.10 -1.30
C ALA A 5 12.89 -3.65 -1.44
N PRO A 6 11.77 -3.41 -2.11
CA PRO A 6 11.24 -2.06 -2.25
C PRO A 6 10.90 -1.41 -0.91
N GLY A 7 10.71 -2.20 0.13
CA GLY A 7 10.42 -1.67 1.47
C GLY A 7 11.46 -0.72 1.98
N ASN A 8 12.73 -0.95 1.66
CA ASN A 8 13.79 -0.04 2.10
C ASN A 8 13.68 1.32 1.39
N SER A 9 13.39 1.29 0.10
CA SER A 9 13.18 2.52 -0.66
C SER A 9 11.94 3.25 -0.17
N LEU A 10 10.93 2.50 0.22
CA LEU A 10 9.70 3.07 0.75
C LEU A 10 9.96 3.85 2.04
N VAL A 11 10.73 3.28 2.97
CA VAL A 11 11.07 3.96 4.21
C VAL A 11 11.80 5.28 3.92
N ASP A 12 12.77 5.25 3.00
CA ASP A 12 13.49 6.45 2.61
C ASP A 12 12.55 7.51 2.04
N ILE A 13 11.60 7.10 1.22
CA ILE A 13 10.63 8.02 0.63
C ILE A 13 9.72 8.61 1.70
N LEU A 14 9.27 7.79 2.63
CA LEU A 14 8.38 8.25 3.71
C LEU A 14 9.10 9.21 4.65
N ASP A 15 10.38 8.98 4.90
CA ASP A 15 11.18 9.82 5.78
C ASP A 15 11.68 11.06 5.07
N ASN A 16 11.94 10.94 3.77
CA ASN A 16 12.47 12.04 2.99
C ASN A 16 11.33 12.87 2.43
N ASP A 17 11.18 14.06 2.91
CA ASP A 17 10.11 14.95 2.54
C ASP A 17 10.34 15.63 1.20
N LYS A 18 10.85 14.88 0.22
CA LYS A 18 11.20 15.42 -1.08
C LYS A 18 10.03 16.13 -1.77
N TYR A 19 8.85 15.52 -1.68
CA TYR A 19 7.67 16.11 -2.30
C TYR A 19 6.92 17.00 -1.34
N GLY A 20 7.26 16.88 -0.08
CA GLY A 20 6.80 17.75 0.96
C GLY A 20 5.31 17.95 0.99
N ILE A 21 4.92 18.86 1.87
CA ILE A 21 3.57 19.38 1.89
C ILE A 21 3.74 20.82 1.48
N ASP A 22 3.22 21.13 0.31
CA ASP A 22 3.47 22.41 -0.27
C ASP A 22 2.73 23.52 0.47
N LYS A 23 3.25 24.72 0.33
CA LYS A 23 2.71 25.89 0.98
C LYS A 23 1.26 26.19 0.54
N GLY A 24 0.91 25.74 -0.66
CA GLY A 24 -0.44 25.95 -1.16
C GLY A 24 -1.44 24.91 -0.69
N ASP A 25 -0.99 23.86 -0.03
CA ASP A 25 -1.90 22.79 0.39
C ASP A 25 -2.78 23.23 1.54
N SER A 26 -4.02 22.79 1.51
CA SER A 26 -4.91 23.04 2.61
C SER A 26 -4.45 22.28 3.86
N LYS A 27 -4.85 22.77 5.02
CA LYS A 27 -4.52 22.09 6.26
C LYS A 27 -5.03 20.65 6.29
N ASP A 28 -6.21 20.42 5.73
CA ASP A 28 -6.79 19.08 5.70
C ASP A 28 -5.99 18.14 4.81
N PHE A 29 -5.53 18.61 3.65
CA PHE A 29 -4.71 17.83 2.76
C PHE A 29 -3.37 17.51 3.43
N THR A 30 -2.75 18.49 4.04
CA THR A 30 -1.49 18.33 4.76
C THR A 30 -1.60 17.26 5.84
N THR A 31 -2.67 17.35 6.64
CA THR A 31 -2.92 16.40 7.72
C THR A 31 -3.12 14.98 7.16
N ALA A 32 -3.87 14.86 6.06
CA ALA A 32 -4.11 13.56 5.44
C ALA A 32 -2.81 12.92 4.96
N ILE A 33 -1.95 13.69 4.29
CA ILE A 33 -0.67 13.18 3.81
C ILE A 33 0.21 12.75 4.98
N GLU A 34 0.28 13.55 6.05
CA GLU A 34 1.07 13.20 7.23
C GLU A 34 0.56 11.94 7.90
N ASN A 35 -0.76 11.80 8.03
CA ASN A 35 -1.34 10.60 8.61
C ASN A 35 -1.04 9.36 7.78
N ILE A 36 -1.08 9.49 6.47
CA ILE A 36 -0.77 8.38 5.56
C ILE A 36 0.68 7.96 5.75
N LYS A 37 1.60 8.90 5.78
CA LYS A 37 3.02 8.61 6.01
C LYS A 37 3.24 7.93 7.35
N ASP A 38 2.62 8.43 8.40
CA ASP A 38 2.77 7.87 9.75
C ASP A 38 2.24 6.45 9.82
N ARG A 39 1.09 6.19 9.21
CA ARG A 39 0.50 4.85 9.20
C ARG A 39 1.37 3.87 8.41
N ALA A 40 1.86 4.28 7.26
CA ALA A 40 2.73 3.43 6.45
C ALA A 40 4.02 3.12 7.18
N THR A 41 4.58 4.10 7.88
CA THR A 41 5.79 3.90 8.69
C THR A 41 5.53 2.94 9.84
N THR A 42 4.40 3.10 10.53
CA THR A 42 4.04 2.21 11.64
C THR A 42 3.92 0.77 11.15
N ILE A 43 3.24 0.55 10.03
CA ILE A 43 3.08 -0.80 9.49
C ILE A 43 4.44 -1.38 9.09
N THR A 44 5.28 -0.58 8.47
CA THR A 44 6.61 -1.01 8.05
C THR A 44 7.47 -1.39 9.27
N ASP A 45 7.42 -0.59 10.31
CA ASP A 45 8.19 -0.85 11.54
C ASP A 45 7.69 -2.10 12.27
N ASP A 46 6.39 -2.35 12.23
CA ASP A 46 5.77 -3.46 12.95
C ASP A 46 5.66 -4.73 12.11
N LEU A 47 6.14 -4.71 10.87
CA LEU A 47 5.89 -5.78 9.91
C LEU A 47 6.32 -7.16 10.42
N ASP A 48 7.44 -7.23 11.15
CA ASP A 48 7.94 -8.49 11.68
C ASP A 48 7.03 -9.09 12.76
N SER A 49 6.15 -8.28 13.34
CA SER A 49 5.22 -8.76 14.36
C SER A 49 3.94 -9.33 13.78
N TYR A 50 3.72 -9.17 12.49
CA TYR A 50 2.49 -9.63 11.85
C TYR A 50 2.67 -11.05 11.33
N ASP A 51 1.56 -11.80 11.29
CA ASP A 51 1.54 -13.10 10.62
C ASP A 51 1.51 -12.84 9.11
N TRP A 52 2.13 -13.72 8.34
CA TRP A 52 2.05 -13.58 6.90
C TRP A 52 1.50 -14.85 6.27
N VAL A 53 0.75 -14.68 5.19
CA VAL A 53 0.13 -15.79 4.46
C VAL A 53 0.41 -15.59 2.98
N GLY A 54 1.00 -16.60 2.34
CA GLY A 54 1.22 -16.58 0.90
C GLY A 54 0.08 -17.29 0.18
N SER A 55 -0.35 -16.72 -0.94
CA SER A 55 -1.40 -17.29 -1.78
C SER A 55 -0.91 -17.32 -3.21
N GLU A 56 -1.13 -18.45 -3.89
CA GLU A 56 -0.81 -18.61 -5.30
C GLU A 56 0.68 -18.36 -5.62
N GLY A 57 1.52 -18.29 -4.58
CA GLY A 57 2.93 -18.00 -4.77
C GLY A 57 3.24 -16.57 -5.21
N THR A 58 2.24 -15.75 -5.43
CA THR A 58 2.43 -14.40 -5.93
C THR A 58 1.89 -13.31 -5.01
N VAL A 59 1.06 -13.67 -4.03
CA VAL A 59 0.46 -12.69 -3.12
C VAL A 59 0.84 -13.03 -1.69
N LEU A 60 1.39 -12.05 -0.98
CA LEU A 60 1.64 -12.15 0.45
C LEU A 60 0.72 -11.19 1.16
N ARG A 61 0.12 -11.66 2.25
CA ARG A 61 -0.73 -10.81 3.10
C ARG A 61 -0.14 -10.80 4.49
N TYR A 62 -0.02 -9.62 5.07
CA TYR A 62 0.48 -9.42 6.43
C TYR A 62 -0.69 -9.08 7.34
N LEU A 63 -0.91 -9.92 8.34
CA LEU A 63 -2.09 -9.89 9.19
C LEU A 63 -1.72 -9.56 10.62
N LYS A 64 -2.38 -8.54 11.17
CA LYS A 64 -2.23 -8.16 12.56
C LYS A 64 -3.34 -8.80 13.37
N ARG A 65 -2.98 -9.51 14.43
CA ARG A 65 -3.96 -10.08 15.34
C ARG A 65 -4.57 -8.96 16.16
N VAL A 66 -5.89 -8.82 16.08
CA VAL A 66 -6.59 -7.78 16.81
C VAL A 66 -7.40 -8.33 17.97
N LYS A 67 -7.68 -9.64 17.96
CA LYS A 67 -8.45 -10.27 19.01
C LYS A 67 -8.13 -11.77 19.03
N THR A 68 -7.96 -12.31 20.23
CA THR A 68 -7.77 -13.74 20.45
C THR A 68 -8.70 -14.15 21.57
N VAL A 69 -9.59 -15.12 21.30
CA VAL A 69 -10.56 -15.59 22.28
C VAL A 69 -10.52 -17.11 22.32
N GLU A 70 -10.47 -17.68 23.52
CA GLU A 70 -10.57 -19.12 23.69
C GLU A 70 -12.04 -19.52 23.63
N ASN A 71 -12.39 -20.43 22.73
CA ASN A 71 -13.77 -20.88 22.60
C ASN A 71 -14.07 -22.02 23.57
N ALA A 72 -15.33 -22.52 23.54
CA ALA A 72 -15.79 -23.53 24.49
C ALA A 72 -15.04 -24.86 24.36
N ASP A 73 -14.44 -25.13 23.21
CA ASP A 73 -13.69 -26.37 22.97
C ASP A 73 -12.22 -26.26 23.35
N GLY A 74 -11.81 -25.10 23.87
CA GLY A 74 -10.41 -24.86 24.24
C GLY A 74 -9.56 -24.41 23.09
N ASN A 75 -10.14 -24.20 21.90
CA ASN A 75 -9.42 -23.69 20.74
C ASN A 75 -9.41 -22.16 20.75
N LEU A 76 -8.42 -21.58 20.07
CA LEU A 76 -8.31 -20.13 19.98
C LEU A 76 -8.97 -19.62 18.71
N ASP A 77 -9.87 -18.67 18.88
CA ASP A 77 -10.45 -17.92 17.75
C ASP A 77 -9.65 -16.62 17.61
N ILE A 78 -9.01 -16.44 16.46
CA ILE A 78 -8.15 -15.30 16.20
C ILE A 78 -8.78 -14.45 15.12
N GLU A 79 -9.02 -13.18 15.45
CA GLU A 79 -9.40 -12.19 14.46
C GLU A 79 -8.16 -11.43 14.05
N SER A 80 -8.00 -11.22 12.76
CA SER A 80 -6.88 -10.49 12.22
C SER A 80 -7.35 -9.46 11.22
N GLN A 81 -6.57 -8.41 11.06
CA GLN A 81 -6.79 -7.40 10.02
C GLN A 81 -5.59 -7.41 9.12
N CYS A 82 -5.85 -7.30 7.82
CA CYS A 82 -4.77 -7.20 6.85
C CYS A 82 -4.21 -5.78 6.86
N MET A 83 -2.92 -5.67 7.10
CA MET A 83 -2.25 -4.38 7.18
C MET A 83 -1.48 -4.07 5.91
N LYS A 84 -1.04 -5.09 5.21
CA LYS A 84 -0.24 -4.91 4.01
C LYS A 84 -0.40 -6.13 3.11
N THR A 85 -0.43 -5.90 1.80
CA THR A 85 -0.30 -6.98 0.83
C THR A 85 0.86 -6.66 -0.10
N LEU A 86 1.45 -7.71 -0.63
CA LEU A 86 2.54 -7.61 -1.57
C LEU A 86 2.26 -8.57 -2.71
N ILE A 87 2.24 -8.05 -3.93
CA ILE A 87 2.01 -8.87 -5.12
C ILE A 87 3.29 -8.91 -5.93
N TYR A 88 3.76 -10.11 -6.22
CA TYR A 88 4.86 -10.32 -7.16
C TYR A 88 4.26 -10.70 -8.50
N PRO A 89 4.72 -10.15 -9.61
CA PRO A 89 4.24 -10.58 -10.92
C PRO A 89 4.56 -12.05 -11.14
N ALA A 90 3.64 -12.77 -11.73
CA ALA A 90 3.86 -14.18 -12.05
C ALA A 90 4.92 -14.34 -13.15
N GLU A 91 5.04 -13.37 -14.02
CA GLU A 91 5.99 -13.41 -15.11
C GLU A 91 6.81 -12.13 -15.12
N SER A 92 7.98 -12.21 -15.74
CA SER A 92 8.82 -11.04 -15.85
C SER A 92 8.14 -10.01 -16.74
N GLY A 93 8.21 -8.78 -16.33
CA GLY A 93 7.66 -7.64 -17.03
C GLY A 93 8.31 -6.40 -16.47
N GLU A 94 7.79 -5.26 -16.87
CA GLU A 94 8.33 -3.99 -16.37
C GLU A 94 8.04 -3.83 -14.88
N LYS A 95 6.84 -4.21 -14.47
CA LYS A 95 6.42 -4.06 -13.09
C LYS A 95 6.96 -5.22 -12.26
N LYS A 96 7.63 -4.89 -11.18
CA LYS A 96 8.24 -5.89 -10.29
C LYS A 96 7.33 -6.29 -9.16
N TYR A 97 6.72 -5.33 -8.46
CA TYR A 97 5.71 -5.63 -7.48
C TYR A 97 4.79 -4.47 -7.20
N GLU A 98 3.69 -4.82 -6.50
CA GLU A 98 2.73 -3.87 -5.99
C GLU A 98 2.64 -4.09 -4.50
N GLU A 99 2.72 -3.01 -3.72
CA GLU A 99 2.57 -3.06 -2.26
C GLU A 99 1.40 -2.18 -1.90
N TYR A 100 0.49 -2.74 -1.10
CA TYR A 100 -0.72 -2.04 -0.67
C TYR A 100 -0.77 -2.03 0.84
N PHE A 101 -1.06 -0.87 1.41
CA PHE A 101 -1.14 -0.67 2.85
C PHE A 101 -2.56 -0.34 3.23
N TYR A 102 -3.06 -0.96 4.29
CA TYR A 102 -4.46 -0.86 4.69
C TYR A 102 -4.57 -0.38 6.13
N TRP A 103 -5.60 0.39 6.39
CA TRP A 103 -5.99 0.79 7.74
C TRP A 103 -7.48 0.57 7.86
N ASP A 104 -7.91 -0.21 8.86
CA ASP A 104 -9.29 -0.66 8.96
C ASP A 104 -9.77 -1.31 7.67
N GLU A 105 -8.86 -2.07 7.03
CA GLU A 105 -9.11 -2.80 5.78
C GLU A 105 -9.45 -1.91 4.59
N LYS A 106 -9.07 -0.65 4.65
CA LYS A 106 -9.18 0.29 3.52
C LYS A 106 -7.81 0.68 3.05
N LEU A 107 -7.62 0.64 1.75
CA LEU A 107 -6.38 1.08 1.14
C LEU A 107 -6.13 2.55 1.46
N PHE A 108 -4.93 2.85 1.95
CA PHE A 108 -4.54 4.24 2.15
C PHE A 108 -3.24 4.60 1.45
N PHE A 109 -2.46 3.62 1.04
CA PHE A 109 -1.19 3.88 0.35
C PHE A 109 -0.84 2.70 -0.53
N ALA A 110 -0.37 2.99 -1.76
CA ALA A 110 0.11 1.97 -2.68
C ALA A 110 1.48 2.38 -3.22
N TYR A 111 2.36 1.42 -3.30
CA TYR A 111 3.70 1.58 -3.82
C TYR A 111 3.86 0.58 -4.95
N ILE A 112 4.04 1.08 -6.16
CA ILE A 112 4.15 0.26 -7.37
C ILE A 112 5.57 0.37 -7.87
N TRP A 113 6.33 -0.70 -7.75
CA TRP A 113 7.74 -0.70 -8.09
C TRP A 113 7.99 -1.34 -9.45
N TYR A 114 8.54 -0.55 -10.34
CA TYR A 114 9.02 -1.01 -11.62
C TYR A 114 10.52 -1.26 -11.52
N ASP A 115 11.11 -1.74 -12.58
CA ASP A 115 12.51 -2.13 -12.55
C ASP A 115 13.44 -1.03 -12.01
N GLU A 116 13.30 0.19 -12.49
CA GLU A 116 14.15 1.30 -12.09
C GLU A 116 13.38 2.49 -11.55
N THR A 117 12.07 2.41 -11.55
CA THR A 117 11.22 3.52 -11.13
C THR A 117 10.13 3.00 -10.22
N ALA A 118 9.45 3.93 -9.57
CA ALA A 118 8.33 3.59 -8.71
C ALA A 118 7.26 4.66 -8.80
N GLU A 119 6.05 4.26 -8.50
CA GLU A 119 4.92 5.17 -8.39
C GLU A 119 4.33 5.04 -7.00
N TYR A 120 3.78 6.14 -6.49
CA TYR A 120 3.22 6.20 -5.15
C TYR A 120 1.82 6.76 -5.22
N TYR A 121 0.90 6.12 -4.50
CA TYR A 121 -0.52 6.50 -4.50
C TYR A 121 -0.97 6.69 -3.06
N TYR A 122 -1.51 7.86 -2.77
CA TYR A 122 -1.97 8.23 -1.43
C TYR A 122 -3.49 8.35 -1.48
N TYR A 123 -4.17 7.56 -0.65
CA TYR A 123 -5.64 7.55 -0.59
C TYR A 123 -6.10 8.02 0.77
N ASP A 124 -7.13 8.85 0.77
CA ASP A 124 -7.77 9.32 1.99
C ASP A 124 -9.25 8.97 1.90
N ASP A 125 -9.72 8.15 2.82
CA ASP A 125 -11.12 7.70 2.90
C ASP A 125 -11.64 7.20 1.54
N GLY A 126 -10.81 6.42 0.86
CA GLY A 126 -11.19 5.79 -0.40
C GLY A 126 -10.95 6.64 -1.64
N GLU A 127 -10.46 7.85 -1.49
CA GLU A 127 -10.21 8.74 -2.61
C GLU A 127 -8.71 8.93 -2.82
N LEU A 128 -8.29 8.85 -4.07
CA LEU A 128 -6.90 9.16 -4.40
C LEU A 128 -6.69 10.66 -4.27
N ILE A 129 -5.76 11.06 -3.39
CA ILE A 129 -5.47 12.47 -3.17
C ILE A 129 -4.12 12.88 -3.74
N ARG A 130 -3.20 11.93 -3.90
CA ARG A 130 -1.89 12.20 -4.51
C ARG A 130 -1.40 10.99 -5.27
N TRP A 131 -0.88 11.22 -6.46
CA TRP A 131 -0.18 10.24 -7.26
C TRP A 131 1.17 10.83 -7.65
N ILE A 132 2.24 10.14 -7.32
CA ILE A 132 3.58 10.49 -7.78
C ILE A 132 3.93 9.51 -8.88
N ASP A 133 4.10 10.02 -10.09
CA ASP A 133 4.28 9.15 -11.25
C ASP A 133 5.73 8.65 -11.37
N ALA A 134 5.96 7.81 -12.37
CA ALA A 134 7.27 7.17 -12.55
C ALA A 134 8.38 8.18 -12.86
N ASN A 135 8.04 9.37 -13.31
CA ASN A 135 8.99 10.44 -13.55
C ASN A 135 9.23 11.31 -12.32
N GLY A 136 8.55 11.01 -11.22
CA GLY A 136 8.68 11.78 -9.99
C GLY A 136 7.79 13.02 -9.96
N THR A 137 6.85 13.13 -10.90
CA THR A 137 5.93 14.27 -10.93
C THR A 137 4.77 14.00 -9.97
N CYS A 138 4.47 14.99 -9.16
CA CYS A 138 3.43 14.91 -8.16
C CYS A 138 2.11 15.43 -8.71
N HIS A 139 1.06 14.64 -8.60
CA HIS A 139 -0.29 14.97 -9.05
C HIS A 139 -1.22 14.97 -7.84
N ASP A 140 -1.71 16.15 -7.46
CA ASP A 140 -2.53 16.28 -6.27
C ASP A 140 -3.97 16.64 -6.64
N ASN A 141 -4.90 15.77 -6.23
CA ASN A 141 -6.34 15.99 -6.43
C ASN A 141 -6.71 16.34 -7.87
N GLU A 142 -6.04 15.70 -8.83
CA GLU A 142 -6.27 15.99 -10.25
C GLU A 142 -7.47 15.22 -10.79
N THR A 143 -8.64 15.50 -10.23
CA THR A 143 -9.85 14.76 -10.54
C THR A 143 -10.37 14.94 -11.97
N ASP A 144 -9.89 15.96 -12.68
CA ASP A 144 -10.20 16.15 -14.10
C ASP A 144 -9.11 15.62 -15.03
N ASN A 145 -8.10 14.97 -14.48
CA ASN A 145 -7.09 14.28 -15.27
C ASN A 145 -7.52 12.81 -15.42
N ASP A 146 -7.86 12.40 -16.65
CA ASP A 146 -8.36 11.05 -16.89
C ASP A 146 -7.40 9.96 -16.47
N GLU A 147 -6.10 10.18 -16.70
CA GLU A 147 -5.09 9.20 -16.31
C GLU A 147 -5.04 9.04 -14.78
N TYR A 148 -5.11 10.14 -14.07
CA TYR A 148 -5.11 10.15 -12.61
C TYR A 148 -6.31 9.35 -12.08
N VAL A 149 -7.49 9.62 -12.60
CA VAL A 149 -8.71 8.94 -12.17
C VAL A 149 -8.63 7.44 -12.49
N LYS A 150 -8.17 7.11 -13.69
CA LYS A 150 -8.06 5.72 -14.13
C LYS A 150 -7.10 4.92 -13.26
N ARG A 151 -5.94 5.50 -12.94
CA ARG A 151 -4.94 4.83 -12.11
C ARG A 151 -5.43 4.67 -10.67
N GLY A 152 -6.12 5.67 -10.15
CA GLY A 152 -6.69 5.58 -8.81
C GLY A 152 -7.65 4.40 -8.69
N LYS A 153 -8.52 4.22 -9.66
CA LYS A 153 -9.46 3.09 -9.66
C LYS A 153 -8.75 1.75 -9.86
N LYS A 154 -7.77 1.71 -10.73
CA LYS A 154 -7.03 0.49 -11.03
C LYS A 154 -6.39 -0.09 -9.78
N TYR A 155 -5.65 0.74 -9.06
CA TYR A 155 -4.92 0.24 -7.89
C TYR A 155 -5.83 0.04 -6.69
N TRP A 156 -6.91 0.81 -6.59
CA TRP A 156 -7.95 0.51 -5.60
C TRP A 156 -8.49 -0.90 -5.82
N ASN A 157 -8.86 -1.23 -7.05
CA ASN A 157 -9.40 -2.55 -7.37
C ASN A 157 -8.36 -3.65 -7.16
N ASN A 158 -7.12 -3.40 -7.53
CA ASN A 158 -6.05 -4.37 -7.31
C ASN A 158 -5.84 -4.63 -5.82
N SER A 159 -5.96 -3.60 -5.00
CA SER A 159 -5.81 -3.75 -3.56
C SER A 159 -6.91 -4.63 -2.97
N LEU A 160 -8.13 -4.52 -3.49
CA LEU A 160 -9.23 -5.35 -3.02
C LEU A 160 -9.02 -6.81 -3.38
N LYS A 161 -8.50 -7.08 -4.57
CA LYS A 161 -8.17 -8.46 -4.97
C LYS A 161 -7.07 -9.02 -4.08
N ALA A 162 -6.06 -8.23 -3.79
CA ALA A 162 -4.96 -8.66 -2.94
C ALA A 162 -5.43 -9.01 -1.53
N LEU A 163 -6.39 -8.27 -0.99
CA LEU A 163 -6.97 -8.58 0.31
C LEU A 163 -7.55 -9.98 0.36
N LYS A 164 -8.07 -10.46 -0.76
CA LYS A 164 -8.64 -11.80 -0.87
C LYS A 164 -7.59 -12.85 -1.20
N GLY A 165 -6.33 -12.46 -1.32
CA GLY A 165 -5.27 -13.37 -1.72
C GLY A 165 -5.21 -13.61 -3.22
N GLU A 166 -5.86 -12.77 -4.02
CA GLU A 166 -5.88 -12.89 -5.47
C GLU A 166 -4.82 -12.00 -6.09
N GLY A 167 -4.01 -12.57 -6.96
CA GLY A 167 -3.05 -11.79 -7.70
C GLY A 167 -3.72 -11.02 -8.81
N THR A 168 -3.03 -10.00 -9.31
CA THR A 168 -3.51 -9.24 -10.45
C THR A 168 -2.97 -9.87 -11.72
N LYS A 169 -3.79 -9.88 -12.76
CA LYS A 169 -3.34 -10.41 -14.04
C LYS A 169 -2.48 -9.37 -14.75
N THR A 170 -1.42 -9.85 -15.34
CA THR A 170 -0.60 -9.04 -16.23
C THR A 170 -1.34 -8.88 -17.55
N GLU A 171 -1.44 -7.69 -17.99
CA GLU A 171 -2.10 -7.43 -19.27
C GLU A 171 -1.07 -7.03 -20.31
#